data_9e82b157c6c0b942dcf2bba31f8f625c
#
_entry.id   9e82b157c6c0b942dcf2bba31f8f625c
#
_cell.length_a   1.000
_cell.length_b   1.000
_cell.length_c   1.000
_cell.angle_alpha   90.00
_cell.angle_beta   90.00
_cell.angle_gamma   90.00
#
_symmetry.space_group_name_H-M   'P 1'
#
loop_
_entity.id
_entity.type
_entity.pdbx_description
1 polymer ?
#
loop_
_entity_poly.entity_id
_entity_poly.type
_entity_poly.pdbx_seq_one_letter_code
_entity_poly.pdbx_strand_id
1 'polypeptide(L)'
;MKWQPGEPVPGDMVRVQIGSILHYGIYTGDDRIIAFGLPPVSEHANAPDRFLVTETDMDVFCTGRIPEIAVLDRAERRKRIPPEETVRLAKSRLGEDGYHLIRNNCEHFVNECVFGEKKSLQEEAMFRMWNTRPVINVYLAEADRFTFDFPVPAERRSEIDACSDASMKRARIANWALLRLAARHGFSLDPDEVVFSRKKHGGWTADRFFCSFSHADGLCCVAVSNAPIGVDFETVEDFTRRLDAQKLQKLRARCFTKAERNAYPDSIESFLICWTRKEAIFKQSGKRAFSPDAIETRTGAAMTYRLDEPKRAVLSLCGEYAGLARFYRTDGNEITPLGAEGPLDL
;
A
#
# COMPACT_ATOMS: atom_id res chain seq x y z
N MET A 1 -1.82 24.91 -5.99
CA MET A 1 -1.88 25.86 -4.85
C MET A 1 -0.52 26.49 -4.62
N LYS A 2 -0.44 27.82 -4.44
CA LYS A 2 0.76 28.56 -4.04
C LYS A 2 0.51 29.22 -2.69
N TRP A 3 1.56 29.53 -1.95
CA TRP A 3 1.47 30.17 -0.64
C TRP A 3 2.26 31.48 -0.69
N GLN A 4 1.72 32.53 -0.13
CA GLN A 4 2.37 33.84 -0.07
C GLN A 4 1.95 34.60 1.17
N PRO A 5 2.81 35.47 1.73
CA PRO A 5 2.42 36.41 2.78
C PRO A 5 1.25 37.30 2.30
N GLY A 6 0.31 37.57 3.19
CA GLY A 6 -0.85 38.42 2.87
C GLY A 6 -1.85 38.50 4.02
N GLU A 7 -2.82 39.38 3.86
CA GLU A 7 -3.96 39.49 4.78
C GLU A 7 -5.07 38.51 4.37
N PRO A 8 -5.50 37.59 5.25
CA PRO A 8 -6.54 36.64 4.94
C PRO A 8 -7.92 37.27 4.96
N VAL A 9 -8.82 36.72 4.15
CA VAL A 9 -10.27 36.97 4.25
C VAL A 9 -11.00 35.74 4.78
N PRO A 10 -12.19 35.88 5.38
CA PRO A 10 -12.92 34.74 5.93
C PRO A 10 -13.07 33.59 4.96
N GLY A 11 -12.73 32.38 5.42
CA GLY A 11 -12.69 31.15 4.63
C GLY A 11 -11.34 30.87 3.96
N ASP A 12 -10.35 31.71 4.08
CA ASP A 12 -9.02 31.43 3.55
C ASP A 12 -8.27 30.42 4.40
N MET A 13 -7.49 29.60 3.70
CA MET A 13 -6.49 28.74 4.33
C MET A 13 -5.27 29.58 4.66
N VAL A 14 -4.84 29.51 5.91
CA VAL A 14 -3.65 30.17 6.42
C VAL A 14 -2.69 29.12 6.93
N ARG A 15 -1.40 29.34 6.76
CA ARG A 15 -0.36 28.50 7.38
C ARG A 15 0.77 29.32 7.97
N VAL A 16 1.46 28.72 8.94
CA VAL A 16 2.72 29.22 9.49
C VAL A 16 3.73 28.09 9.57
N GLN A 17 5.00 28.40 9.39
CA GLN A 17 6.07 27.43 9.55
C GLN A 17 6.59 27.46 10.97
N ILE A 18 6.54 26.31 11.66
CA ILE A 18 6.97 26.15 13.05
C ILE A 18 8.07 25.09 13.09
N GLY A 19 9.32 25.52 13.10
CA GLY A 19 10.45 24.61 12.93
C GLY A 19 10.40 23.93 11.56
N SER A 20 10.32 22.61 11.56
CA SER A 20 10.18 21.78 10.33
C SER A 20 8.74 21.47 9.96
N ILE A 21 7.74 21.91 10.73
CA ILE A 21 6.33 21.59 10.55
C ILE A 21 5.59 22.82 10.03
N LEU A 22 4.64 22.59 9.10
CA LEU A 22 3.68 23.61 8.69
C LEU A 22 2.40 23.42 9.49
N HIS A 23 1.93 24.48 10.14
CA HIS A 23 0.67 24.51 10.87
C HIS A 23 -0.38 25.26 10.07
N TYR A 24 -1.56 24.67 9.89
CA TYR A 24 -2.63 25.16 9.02
C TYR A 24 -3.88 25.51 9.81
N GLY A 25 -4.61 26.52 9.35
CA GLY A 25 -5.89 26.94 9.90
C GLY A 25 -6.79 27.59 8.87
N ILE A 26 -8.05 27.79 9.24
CA ILE A 26 -9.07 28.53 8.48
C ILE A 26 -9.30 29.88 9.16
N TYR A 27 -9.08 30.95 8.44
CA TYR A 27 -9.38 32.29 8.93
C TYR A 27 -10.91 32.52 8.94
N THR A 28 -11.47 32.95 10.07
CA THR A 28 -12.92 33.07 10.24
C THR A 28 -13.42 34.51 10.28
N GLY A 29 -12.52 35.49 10.24
CA GLY A 29 -12.81 36.92 10.39
C GLY A 29 -12.48 37.40 11.81
N ASP A 30 -12.54 38.71 12.03
CA ASP A 30 -12.36 39.38 13.32
C ASP A 30 -11.08 38.90 14.05
N ASP A 31 -10.00 38.74 13.28
CA ASP A 31 -8.69 38.28 13.75
C ASP A 31 -8.68 36.88 14.39
N ARG A 32 -9.65 36.03 13.99
CA ARG A 32 -9.86 34.68 14.52
C ARG A 32 -9.52 33.63 13.48
N ILE A 33 -8.93 32.52 13.96
CA ILE A 33 -8.55 31.37 13.13
C ILE A 33 -8.94 30.07 13.84
N ILE A 34 -9.46 29.11 13.06
CA ILE A 34 -9.74 27.75 13.55
C ILE A 34 -8.69 26.80 13.01
N ALA A 35 -8.06 26.05 13.90
CA ALA A 35 -7.04 25.07 13.56
C ALA A 35 -7.20 23.77 14.35
N PHE A 36 -6.71 22.65 13.79
CA PHE A 36 -6.67 21.39 14.49
C PHE A 36 -5.29 21.19 15.14
N GLY A 37 -5.27 21.03 16.44
CA GLY A 37 -4.07 20.94 17.26
C GLY A 37 -3.71 22.26 17.94
N LEU A 38 -2.86 22.18 18.94
CA LEU A 38 -2.39 23.36 19.69
C LEU A 38 -1.16 23.99 19.03
N PRO A 39 -1.00 25.32 19.17
CA PRO A 39 0.27 25.97 18.82
C PRO A 39 1.42 25.38 19.64
N PRO A 40 2.63 25.32 19.09
CA PRO A 40 3.77 24.64 19.72
C PRO A 40 4.28 25.27 21.02
N VAL A 41 3.84 26.46 21.35
CA VAL A 41 4.13 27.13 22.63
C VAL A 41 3.18 26.72 23.76
N SER A 42 2.21 25.85 23.47
CA SER A 42 1.29 25.32 24.47
C SER A 42 2.02 24.38 25.43
N GLU A 43 1.66 24.44 26.73
CA GLU A 43 2.12 23.48 27.75
C GLU A 43 1.77 22.03 27.41
N HIS A 44 0.83 21.82 26.48
CA HIS A 44 0.35 20.52 26.03
C HIS A 44 0.88 20.11 24.65
N ALA A 45 1.89 20.80 24.11
CA ALA A 45 2.43 20.51 22.77
C ALA A 45 2.94 19.06 22.58
N ASN A 46 3.27 18.37 23.67
CA ASN A 46 3.72 16.98 23.66
C ASN A 46 2.62 15.97 24.07
N ALA A 47 1.36 16.41 24.17
CA ALA A 47 0.21 15.57 24.53
C ALA A 47 -0.83 15.56 23.40
N PRO A 48 -0.60 14.80 22.29
CA PRO A 48 -1.44 14.81 21.09
C PRO A 48 -2.90 14.40 21.34
N ASP A 49 -3.16 13.63 22.39
CA ASP A 49 -4.47 13.24 22.87
C ASP A 49 -5.34 14.40 23.38
N ARG A 50 -4.71 15.56 23.62
CA ARG A 50 -5.38 16.80 24.03
C ARG A 50 -5.52 17.80 22.88
N PHE A 51 -5.09 17.46 21.69
CA PHE A 51 -5.20 18.34 20.53
C PHE A 51 -6.61 18.27 19.98
N LEU A 52 -7.26 19.43 19.98
CA LEU A 52 -8.65 19.60 19.51
C LEU A 52 -8.69 20.59 18.35
N VAL A 53 -9.81 20.62 17.65
CA VAL A 53 -10.13 21.73 16.76
C VAL A 53 -10.54 22.92 17.65
N THR A 54 -9.73 23.98 17.60
CA THR A 54 -9.92 25.17 18.46
C THR A 54 -9.92 26.45 17.63
N GLU A 55 -10.62 27.47 18.13
CA GLU A 55 -10.55 28.83 17.62
C GLU A 55 -9.64 29.68 18.50
N THR A 56 -8.66 30.34 17.89
CA THR A 56 -7.68 31.18 18.58
C THR A 56 -7.53 32.54 17.88
N ASP A 57 -6.88 33.50 18.54
CA ASP A 57 -6.46 34.74 17.91
C ASP A 57 -5.35 34.47 16.88
N MET A 58 -5.30 35.26 15.84
CA MET A 58 -4.33 35.14 14.76
C MET A 58 -2.89 35.27 15.27
N ASP A 59 -2.63 36.16 16.23
CA ASP A 59 -1.31 36.34 16.86
C ASP A 59 -0.85 35.07 17.59
N VAL A 60 -1.79 34.42 18.30
CA VAL A 60 -1.53 33.14 19.00
C VAL A 60 -1.21 32.04 18.01
N PHE A 61 -1.98 31.95 16.92
CA PHE A 61 -1.73 30.99 15.85
C PHE A 61 -0.37 31.21 15.18
N CYS A 62 -0.04 32.45 14.87
CA CYS A 62 1.19 32.82 14.18
C CYS A 62 2.44 32.65 15.04
N THR A 63 2.34 32.75 16.38
CA THR A 63 3.50 32.67 17.31
C THR A 63 4.65 33.60 16.92
N GLY A 64 4.32 34.83 16.48
CA GLY A 64 5.28 35.83 16.04
C GLY A 64 5.89 35.63 14.66
N ARG A 65 5.31 34.72 13.85
CA ARG A 65 5.73 34.44 12.45
C ARG A 65 4.78 35.09 11.45
N ILE A 66 5.30 35.32 10.25
CA ILE A 66 4.49 35.86 9.15
C ILE A 66 3.61 34.73 8.58
N PRO A 67 2.27 34.89 8.59
CA PRO A 67 1.38 33.93 8.00
C PRO A 67 1.43 33.98 6.47
N GLU A 68 1.25 32.81 5.84
CA GLU A 68 1.03 32.69 4.41
C GLU A 68 -0.40 32.29 4.14
N ILE A 69 -1.01 32.89 3.12
CA ILE A 69 -2.34 32.55 2.61
C ILE A 69 -2.26 31.69 1.35
N ALA A 70 -3.23 30.82 1.16
CA ALA A 70 -3.32 29.98 -0.02
C ALA A 70 -3.82 30.77 -1.23
N VAL A 71 -3.01 30.80 -2.30
CA VAL A 71 -3.41 31.34 -3.60
C VAL A 71 -3.82 30.17 -4.51
N LEU A 72 -5.11 30.03 -4.72
CA LEU A 72 -5.70 28.97 -5.51
C LEU A 72 -5.61 29.28 -7.02
N ASP A 73 -5.24 28.30 -7.82
CA ASP A 73 -5.33 28.38 -9.26
C ASP A 73 -6.80 28.28 -9.77
N ARG A 74 -6.99 28.32 -11.09
CA ARG A 74 -8.34 28.27 -11.68
C ARG A 74 -9.06 26.94 -11.44
N ALA A 75 -8.33 25.84 -11.42
CA ALA A 75 -8.90 24.50 -11.20
C ALA A 75 -9.28 24.30 -9.74
N GLU A 76 -8.41 24.71 -8.82
CA GLU A 76 -8.63 24.68 -7.38
C GLU A 76 -9.80 25.57 -6.96
N ARG A 77 -9.90 26.79 -7.50
CA ARG A 77 -11.05 27.68 -7.26
C ARG A 77 -12.40 27.09 -7.68
N ARG A 78 -12.43 26.27 -8.73
CA ARG A 78 -13.66 25.58 -9.14
C ARG A 78 -14.09 24.46 -8.19
N LYS A 79 -13.15 23.88 -7.47
CA LYS A 79 -13.40 22.81 -6.48
C LYS A 79 -13.63 23.35 -5.07
N ARG A 80 -13.23 24.61 -4.83
CA ARG A 80 -13.35 25.23 -3.51
C ARG A 80 -14.80 25.32 -3.07
N ILE A 81 -15.07 24.86 -1.86
CA ILE A 81 -16.32 25.14 -1.14
C ILE A 81 -16.44 26.66 -0.93
N PRO A 82 -17.65 27.26 -1.04
CA PRO A 82 -17.84 28.68 -0.81
C PRO A 82 -17.23 29.14 0.53
N PRO A 83 -16.56 30.30 0.60
CA PRO A 83 -15.85 30.74 1.80
C PRO A 83 -16.73 30.77 3.06
N GLU A 84 -17.96 31.22 2.95
CA GLU A 84 -18.94 31.25 4.05
C GLU A 84 -19.26 29.83 4.57
N GLU A 85 -19.39 28.88 3.67
CA GLU A 85 -19.62 27.48 4.00
C GLU A 85 -18.36 26.83 4.59
N THR A 86 -17.16 27.20 4.11
CA THR A 86 -15.88 26.78 4.71
C THR A 86 -15.77 27.19 6.17
N VAL A 87 -16.13 28.46 6.49
CA VAL A 87 -16.15 28.96 7.86
C VAL A 87 -17.19 28.20 8.70
N ARG A 88 -18.39 27.96 8.15
CA ARG A 88 -19.43 27.20 8.83
C ARG A 88 -18.99 25.78 9.16
N LEU A 89 -18.36 25.09 8.21
CA LEU A 89 -17.81 23.75 8.40
C LEU A 89 -16.71 23.74 9.46
N ALA A 90 -15.77 24.68 9.41
CA ALA A 90 -14.71 24.79 10.42
C ALA A 90 -15.29 25.01 11.83
N LYS A 91 -16.28 25.90 11.98
CA LYS A 91 -16.96 26.16 13.26
C LYS A 91 -17.75 24.96 13.77
N SER A 92 -18.36 24.17 12.88
CA SER A 92 -19.13 22.98 13.28
C SER A 92 -18.24 21.85 13.86
N ARG A 93 -16.93 21.92 13.64
CA ARG A 93 -15.94 20.93 14.11
C ARG A 93 -15.21 21.36 15.38
N LEU A 94 -15.53 22.53 15.97
CA LEU A 94 -14.94 22.97 17.24
C LEU A 94 -15.12 21.90 18.33
N GLY A 95 -14.02 21.58 19.02
CA GLY A 95 -13.98 20.53 20.05
C GLY A 95 -13.79 19.12 19.50
N GLU A 96 -13.69 18.92 18.18
CA GLU A 96 -13.34 17.63 17.59
C GLU A 96 -11.94 17.21 18.06
N ASP A 97 -11.80 15.95 18.46
CA ASP A 97 -10.56 15.29 18.92
C ASP A 97 -10.00 14.31 17.87
N GLY A 98 -9.07 13.46 18.29
CA GLY A 98 -8.49 12.43 17.41
C GLY A 98 -7.38 12.97 16.52
N TYR A 99 -6.68 14.04 16.94
CA TYR A 99 -5.49 14.52 16.22
C TYR A 99 -4.45 13.43 16.07
N HIS A 100 -3.96 13.26 14.86
CA HIS A 100 -2.86 12.35 14.57
C HIS A 100 -1.91 13.00 13.56
N LEU A 101 -0.65 13.19 13.94
CA LEU A 101 0.34 13.95 13.17
C LEU A 101 0.41 13.58 11.69
N ILE A 102 0.20 12.31 11.35
CA ILE A 102 0.29 11.80 9.98
C ILE A 102 -1.09 11.71 9.33
N ARG A 103 -2.13 11.19 10.02
CA ARG A 103 -3.38 10.72 9.41
C ARG A 103 -4.59 11.62 9.64
N ASN A 104 -4.50 12.53 10.61
CA ASN A 104 -5.58 13.46 10.96
C ASN A 104 -5.00 14.72 11.58
N ASN A 105 -4.30 15.51 10.78
CA ASN A 105 -3.61 16.72 11.21
C ASN A 105 -4.31 18.00 10.73
N CYS A 106 -3.73 19.14 11.06
CA CYS A 106 -4.25 20.45 10.67
C CYS A 106 -4.40 20.64 9.16
N GLU A 107 -3.57 20.02 8.33
CA GLU A 107 -3.67 20.11 6.86
C GLU A 107 -4.85 19.29 6.33
N HIS A 108 -5.12 18.10 6.89
CA HIS A 108 -6.32 17.33 6.57
C HIS A 108 -7.59 18.13 6.92
N PHE A 109 -7.63 18.73 8.11
CA PHE A 109 -8.74 19.55 8.57
C PHE A 109 -9.04 20.69 7.59
N VAL A 110 -8.03 21.50 7.22
CA VAL A 110 -8.27 22.63 6.31
C VAL A 110 -8.67 22.21 4.91
N ASN A 111 -8.06 21.15 4.36
CA ASN A 111 -8.42 20.63 3.04
C ASN A 111 -9.84 20.06 3.00
N GLU A 112 -10.27 19.41 4.06
CA GLU A 112 -11.62 18.90 4.19
C GLU A 112 -12.64 20.05 4.27
N CYS A 113 -12.36 21.13 5.03
CA CYS A 113 -13.21 22.31 5.11
C CYS A 113 -13.26 23.11 3.78
N VAL A 114 -12.16 23.16 3.01
CA VAL A 114 -12.07 23.99 1.79
C VAL A 114 -12.43 23.23 0.52
N PHE A 115 -12.13 21.95 0.44
CA PHE A 115 -12.30 21.13 -0.77
C PHE A 115 -13.18 19.90 -0.58
N GLY A 116 -13.59 19.58 0.64
CA GLY A 116 -14.31 18.34 0.96
C GLY A 116 -13.41 17.08 0.80
N GLU A 117 -12.11 17.24 0.72
CA GLU A 117 -11.14 16.16 0.51
C GLU A 117 -10.23 16.04 1.74
N LYS A 118 -10.22 14.88 2.40
CA LYS A 118 -9.29 14.58 3.50
C LYS A 118 -7.91 14.24 2.91
N LYS A 119 -7.06 15.26 2.73
CA LYS A 119 -5.76 15.16 2.08
C LYS A 119 -4.70 15.98 2.81
N SER A 120 -3.45 15.48 2.86
CA SER A 120 -2.30 16.20 3.39
C SER A 120 -1.06 15.97 2.54
N LEU A 121 -0.45 17.07 2.07
CA LEU A 121 0.84 17.02 1.36
C LEU A 121 1.99 16.69 2.32
N GLN A 122 1.87 17.03 3.60
CA GLN A 122 2.83 16.64 4.62
C GLN A 122 2.82 15.11 4.82
N GLU A 123 1.63 14.51 4.86
CA GLU A 123 1.48 13.05 4.88
C GLU A 123 2.12 12.41 3.64
N GLU A 124 1.78 12.90 2.44
CA GLU A 124 2.37 12.42 1.19
C GLU A 124 3.90 12.56 1.15
N ALA A 125 4.44 13.67 1.67
CA ALA A 125 5.88 13.90 1.76
C ALA A 125 6.55 12.94 2.75
N MET A 126 5.95 12.68 3.91
CA MET A 126 6.45 11.69 4.88
C MET A 126 6.42 10.29 4.30
N PHE A 127 5.35 9.90 3.59
CA PHE A 127 5.30 8.61 2.91
C PHE A 127 6.36 8.51 1.81
N ARG A 128 6.61 9.57 1.06
CA ARG A 128 7.73 9.60 0.10
C ARG A 128 9.08 9.43 0.79
N MET A 129 9.33 10.09 1.91
CA MET A 129 10.58 9.94 2.69
C MET A 129 10.73 8.52 3.27
N TRP A 130 9.66 7.92 3.78
CA TRP A 130 9.68 6.52 4.25
C TRP A 130 9.87 5.54 3.09
N ASN A 131 9.34 5.86 1.91
CA ASN A 131 9.47 5.05 0.70
C ASN A 131 10.81 5.23 -0.03
N THR A 132 11.74 6.03 0.47
CA THR A 132 13.10 6.15 -0.11
C THR A 132 13.97 4.92 0.14
N ARG A 133 13.62 4.07 1.11
CA ARG A 133 14.26 2.77 1.31
C ARG A 133 13.44 1.69 0.63
N PRO A 134 14.06 0.88 -0.25
CA PRO A 134 13.33 -0.22 -0.87
C PRO A 134 12.80 -1.18 0.20
N VAL A 135 11.50 -1.42 0.16
CA VAL A 135 10.83 -2.42 1.00
C VAL A 135 10.22 -3.46 0.07
N ILE A 136 10.71 -4.67 0.13
CA ILE A 136 10.01 -5.85 -0.39
C ILE A 136 10.03 -6.91 0.69
N ASN A 137 8.85 -7.22 1.19
CA ASN A 137 8.66 -8.29 2.14
C ASN A 137 7.71 -9.34 1.56
N VAL A 138 8.10 -10.58 1.67
CA VAL A 138 7.33 -11.74 1.21
C VAL A 138 6.97 -12.59 2.41
N TYR A 139 5.67 -12.88 2.55
CA TYR A 139 5.14 -13.63 3.67
C TYR A 139 4.52 -14.93 3.16
N LEU A 140 4.87 -16.04 3.80
CA LEU A 140 4.35 -17.37 3.51
C LEU A 140 3.68 -17.95 4.75
N ALA A 141 2.57 -18.67 4.53
CA ALA A 141 1.88 -19.42 5.56
C ALA A 141 1.08 -20.58 4.99
N GLU A 142 0.76 -21.58 5.81
CA GLU A 142 -0.23 -22.59 5.52
C GLU A 142 -1.63 -21.98 5.57
N ALA A 143 -2.47 -22.27 4.56
CA ALA A 143 -3.79 -21.64 4.42
C ALA A 143 -4.78 -22.02 5.53
N ASP A 144 -4.59 -23.16 6.18
CA ASP A 144 -5.43 -23.68 7.25
C ASP A 144 -5.16 -23.03 8.62
N ARG A 145 -4.11 -22.22 8.74
CA ARG A 145 -3.76 -21.51 9.98
C ARG A 145 -4.65 -20.30 10.27
N PHE A 146 -5.49 -19.89 9.33
CA PHE A 146 -6.27 -18.66 9.45
C PHE A 146 -7.77 -18.93 9.51
N THR A 147 -8.41 -18.32 10.50
CA THR A 147 -9.87 -18.19 10.60
C THR A 147 -10.34 -16.90 9.92
N PHE A 148 -11.61 -16.85 9.54
CA PHE A 148 -12.18 -15.69 8.86
C PHE A 148 -12.97 -14.81 9.85
N ASP A 149 -12.28 -14.15 10.74
CA ASP A 149 -12.80 -13.30 11.82
C ASP A 149 -12.35 -11.82 11.74
N PHE A 150 -11.83 -11.40 10.59
CA PHE A 150 -11.33 -10.05 10.35
C PHE A 150 -12.08 -9.33 9.22
N PRO A 151 -12.09 -7.98 9.21
CA PRO A 151 -12.75 -7.21 8.17
C PRO A 151 -12.03 -7.32 6.82
N VAL A 152 -12.83 -7.36 5.75
CA VAL A 152 -12.38 -7.29 4.37
C VAL A 152 -13.33 -6.39 3.57
N PRO A 153 -12.90 -5.79 2.44
CA PRO A 153 -13.79 -5.06 1.55
C PRO A 153 -14.98 -5.90 1.10
N ALA A 154 -16.13 -5.27 0.88
CA ALA A 154 -17.37 -5.96 0.50
C ALA A 154 -17.23 -6.84 -0.75
N GLU A 155 -16.48 -6.36 -1.77
CA GLU A 155 -16.18 -7.13 -2.97
C GLU A 155 -15.38 -8.40 -2.65
N ARG A 156 -14.40 -8.31 -1.73
CA ARG A 156 -13.61 -9.46 -1.31
C ARG A 156 -14.45 -10.45 -0.51
N ARG A 157 -15.34 -9.96 0.34
CA ARG A 157 -16.32 -10.80 1.06
C ARG A 157 -17.14 -11.60 0.07
N SER A 158 -17.71 -10.95 -0.92
CA SER A 158 -18.51 -11.59 -1.97
C SER A 158 -17.73 -12.65 -2.76
N GLU A 159 -16.45 -12.39 -3.08
CA GLU A 159 -15.57 -13.37 -3.76
C GLU A 159 -15.30 -14.61 -2.91
N ILE A 160 -15.13 -14.44 -1.59
CA ILE A 160 -14.91 -15.55 -0.65
C ILE A 160 -16.19 -16.36 -0.49
N ASP A 161 -17.32 -15.69 -0.32
CA ASP A 161 -18.62 -16.34 -0.07
C ASP A 161 -19.11 -17.11 -1.31
N ALA A 162 -18.90 -16.56 -2.50
CA ALA A 162 -19.24 -17.21 -3.77
C ALA A 162 -18.30 -18.37 -4.17
N CYS A 163 -17.19 -18.57 -3.45
CA CYS A 163 -16.22 -19.61 -3.81
C CYS A 163 -16.68 -20.98 -3.34
N SER A 164 -17.02 -21.87 -4.29
CA SER A 164 -17.42 -23.24 -4.01
C SER A 164 -16.25 -24.20 -3.71
N ASP A 165 -15.07 -23.92 -4.24
CA ASP A 165 -13.86 -24.68 -3.96
C ASP A 165 -13.31 -24.37 -2.56
N ALA A 166 -13.34 -25.35 -1.67
CA ALA A 166 -12.94 -25.18 -0.28
C ALA A 166 -11.43 -24.83 -0.11
N SER A 167 -10.57 -25.36 -0.99
CA SER A 167 -9.13 -25.06 -0.98
C SER A 167 -8.88 -23.63 -1.43
N MET A 168 -9.49 -23.22 -2.52
CA MET A 168 -9.42 -21.86 -3.03
C MET A 168 -10.01 -20.84 -2.05
N LYS A 169 -11.11 -21.19 -1.38
CA LYS A 169 -11.73 -20.35 -0.35
C LYS A 169 -10.78 -20.12 0.81
N ARG A 170 -10.14 -21.19 1.33
CA ARG A 170 -9.11 -21.09 2.37
C ARG A 170 -7.93 -20.22 1.93
N ALA A 171 -7.42 -20.43 0.73
CA ALA A 171 -6.33 -19.63 0.18
C ALA A 171 -6.67 -18.15 0.07
N ARG A 172 -7.91 -17.81 -0.33
CA ARG A 172 -8.36 -16.40 -0.37
C ARG A 172 -8.42 -15.77 1.01
N ILE A 173 -8.88 -16.50 2.03
CA ILE A 173 -8.91 -16.04 3.42
C ILE A 173 -7.49 -15.83 3.93
N ALA A 174 -6.63 -16.84 3.79
CA ALA A 174 -5.25 -16.81 4.27
C ALA A 174 -4.41 -15.70 3.61
N ASN A 175 -4.54 -15.52 2.29
CA ASN A 175 -3.87 -14.42 1.60
C ASN A 175 -4.30 -13.05 2.14
N TRP A 176 -5.55 -12.90 2.54
CA TRP A 176 -6.01 -11.63 3.11
C TRP A 176 -5.53 -11.43 4.55
N ALA A 177 -5.53 -12.49 5.37
CA ALA A 177 -4.92 -12.46 6.70
C ALA A 177 -3.43 -12.11 6.64
N LEU A 178 -2.67 -12.74 5.71
CA LEU A 178 -1.27 -12.42 5.46
C LEU A 178 -1.06 -10.97 5.03
N LEU A 179 -1.95 -10.43 4.17
CA LEU A 179 -1.87 -9.03 3.75
C LEU A 179 -2.02 -8.07 4.93
N ARG A 180 -2.93 -8.35 5.85
CA ARG A 180 -3.12 -7.57 7.08
C ARG A 180 -1.90 -7.65 8.00
N LEU A 181 -1.33 -8.83 8.18
CA LEU A 181 -0.07 -9.02 8.91
C LEU A 181 1.09 -8.27 8.24
N ALA A 182 1.18 -8.33 6.90
CA ALA A 182 2.20 -7.65 6.13
C ALA A 182 2.10 -6.12 6.23
N ALA A 183 0.89 -5.55 6.26
CA ALA A 183 0.67 -4.12 6.48
C ALA A 183 1.22 -3.68 7.84
N ARG A 184 0.93 -4.45 8.89
CA ARG A 184 1.40 -4.15 10.25
C ARG A 184 2.91 -4.34 10.40
N HIS A 185 3.44 -5.49 10.00
CA HIS A 185 4.86 -5.83 10.18
C HIS A 185 5.77 -5.07 9.21
N GLY A 186 5.39 -4.99 7.93
CA GLY A 186 6.24 -4.42 6.87
C GLY A 186 6.21 -2.90 6.80
N PHE A 187 5.10 -2.28 7.18
CA PHE A 187 4.87 -0.84 7.04
C PHE A 187 4.43 -0.14 8.34
N SER A 188 4.31 -0.88 9.45
CA SER A 188 3.82 -0.35 10.74
C SER A 188 2.45 0.33 10.62
N LEU A 189 1.60 -0.18 9.72
CA LEU A 189 0.25 0.34 9.47
C LEU A 189 -0.79 -0.47 10.25
N ASP A 190 -1.83 0.20 10.73
CA ASP A 190 -3.03 -0.50 11.16
C ASP A 190 -3.78 -0.99 9.91
N PRO A 191 -3.98 -2.32 9.74
CA PRO A 191 -4.64 -2.85 8.56
C PRO A 191 -6.11 -2.43 8.42
N ASP A 192 -6.76 -1.96 9.50
CA ASP A 192 -8.14 -1.47 9.46
C ASP A 192 -8.24 -0.05 8.91
N GLU A 193 -7.12 0.69 8.88
CA GLU A 193 -7.04 2.02 8.29
C GLU A 193 -6.51 2.04 6.85
N VAL A 194 -6.10 0.89 6.33
CA VAL A 194 -5.62 0.77 4.93
C VAL A 194 -6.82 0.62 4.00
N VAL A 195 -6.90 1.49 3.00
CA VAL A 195 -7.93 1.41 1.97
C VAL A 195 -7.48 0.47 0.86
N PHE A 196 -8.15 -0.67 0.78
CA PHE A 196 -7.92 -1.63 -0.29
C PHE A 196 -8.91 -1.43 -1.42
N SER A 197 -8.43 -1.44 -2.65
CA SER A 197 -9.25 -1.31 -3.85
C SER A 197 -8.90 -2.34 -4.91
N ARG A 198 -9.89 -2.67 -5.75
CA ARG A 198 -9.69 -3.61 -6.86
C ARG A 198 -9.07 -2.90 -8.07
N LYS A 199 -8.05 -3.50 -8.66
CA LYS A 199 -7.48 -3.02 -9.92
C LYS A 199 -8.44 -3.29 -11.09
N LYS A 200 -8.41 -2.43 -12.10
CA LYS A 200 -9.29 -2.50 -13.30
C LYS A 200 -9.32 -3.89 -13.98
N HIS A 201 -8.22 -4.62 -13.95
CA HIS A 201 -8.07 -5.92 -14.64
C HIS A 201 -7.84 -7.08 -13.67
N GLY A 202 -8.31 -6.95 -12.45
CA GLY A 202 -8.15 -7.95 -11.39
C GLY A 202 -6.98 -7.64 -10.46
N GLY A 203 -6.88 -8.43 -9.39
CA GLY A 203 -5.94 -8.16 -8.32
C GLY A 203 -6.37 -7.01 -7.40
N TRP A 204 -5.59 -6.79 -6.36
CA TRP A 204 -5.85 -5.80 -5.33
C TRP A 204 -4.68 -4.83 -5.19
N THR A 205 -4.94 -3.66 -4.69
CA THR A 205 -3.93 -2.66 -4.31
C THR A 205 -4.34 -2.01 -2.99
N ALA A 206 -3.36 -1.49 -2.27
CA ALA A 206 -3.59 -0.65 -1.10
C ALA A 206 -3.23 0.79 -1.45
N ASP A 207 -3.81 1.73 -0.72
CA ASP A 207 -3.51 3.17 -0.87
C ASP A 207 -2.10 3.54 -0.38
N ARG A 208 -1.50 2.70 0.47
CA ARG A 208 -0.23 2.95 1.16
C ARG A 208 0.95 2.11 0.68
N PHE A 209 0.69 1.00 -0.02
CA PHE A 209 1.70 0.07 -0.53
C PHE A 209 1.14 -0.77 -1.67
N PHE A 210 2.02 -1.42 -2.41
CA PHE A 210 1.66 -2.38 -3.44
C PHE A 210 1.66 -3.79 -2.87
N CYS A 211 0.75 -4.63 -3.36
CA CYS A 211 0.66 -6.03 -2.96
C CYS A 211 0.41 -6.95 -4.14
N SER A 212 0.85 -8.19 -4.00
CA SER A 212 0.59 -9.28 -4.94
C SER A 212 0.42 -10.59 -4.17
N PHE A 213 -0.41 -11.48 -4.71
CA PHE A 213 -0.78 -12.74 -4.08
C PHE A 213 -0.41 -13.92 -4.95
N SER A 214 -0.02 -15.02 -4.31
CA SER A 214 0.02 -16.35 -4.92
C SER A 214 -0.38 -17.42 -3.91
N HIS A 215 -0.66 -18.63 -4.39
CA HIS A 215 -0.94 -19.79 -3.55
C HIS A 215 -0.69 -21.07 -4.32
N ALA A 216 -0.11 -22.06 -3.67
CA ALA A 216 0.14 -23.39 -4.24
C ALA A 216 0.16 -24.44 -3.12
N ASP A 217 -0.39 -25.61 -3.36
CA ASP A 217 -0.31 -26.80 -2.50
C ASP A 217 -0.63 -26.54 -1.02
N GLY A 218 -1.69 -25.76 -0.75
CA GLY A 218 -2.11 -25.40 0.62
C GLY A 218 -1.31 -24.27 1.27
N LEU A 219 -0.29 -23.75 0.59
CA LEU A 219 0.46 -22.56 1.02
C LEU A 219 -0.09 -21.30 0.38
N CYS A 220 0.00 -20.20 1.10
CA CYS A 220 -0.30 -18.85 0.65
C CYS A 220 0.93 -17.97 0.71
N CYS A 221 1.02 -17.06 -0.26
CA CYS A 221 2.12 -16.12 -0.39
C CYS A 221 1.61 -14.72 -0.67
N VAL A 222 2.09 -13.75 0.09
CA VAL A 222 1.81 -12.32 -0.12
C VAL A 222 3.14 -11.57 -0.20
N ALA A 223 3.35 -10.87 -1.30
CA ALA A 223 4.42 -9.89 -1.41
C ALA A 223 3.86 -8.49 -1.23
N VAL A 224 4.54 -7.66 -0.43
CA VAL A 224 4.24 -6.24 -0.24
C VAL A 224 5.47 -5.40 -0.53
N SER A 225 5.27 -4.22 -1.15
CA SER A 225 6.36 -3.34 -1.55
C SER A 225 5.91 -1.88 -1.60
N ASN A 226 6.84 -0.96 -1.48
CA ASN A 226 6.63 0.46 -1.76
C ASN A 226 6.73 0.82 -3.27
N ALA A 227 6.96 -0.16 -4.13
CA ALA A 227 6.89 -0.04 -5.59
C ALA A 227 6.01 -1.15 -6.19
N PRO A 228 5.51 -1.01 -7.44
CA PRO A 228 4.71 -2.04 -8.09
C PRO A 228 5.39 -3.41 -8.04
N ILE A 229 4.67 -4.43 -7.58
CA ILE A 229 5.16 -5.78 -7.33
C ILE A 229 4.24 -6.84 -7.92
N GLY A 230 4.83 -7.91 -8.45
CA GLY A 230 4.16 -9.17 -8.77
C GLY A 230 4.88 -10.32 -8.09
N VAL A 231 4.15 -11.28 -7.56
CA VAL A 231 4.69 -12.52 -6.98
C VAL A 231 3.95 -13.72 -7.55
N ASP A 232 4.74 -14.73 -7.83
CA ASP A 232 4.21 -16.06 -8.06
C ASP A 232 5.11 -17.12 -7.43
N PHE A 233 4.51 -18.20 -6.92
CA PHE A 233 5.27 -19.32 -6.39
C PHE A 233 4.55 -20.64 -6.65
N GLU A 234 5.34 -21.70 -6.80
CA GLU A 234 4.86 -23.06 -7.05
C GLU A 234 5.70 -24.05 -6.26
N THR A 235 5.08 -25.11 -5.76
CA THR A 235 5.79 -26.18 -5.06
C THR A 235 6.26 -27.26 -6.03
N VAL A 236 7.49 -27.73 -5.83
CA VAL A 236 8.11 -28.75 -6.70
C VAL A 236 7.34 -30.07 -6.60
N GLU A 237 6.92 -30.45 -5.41
CA GLU A 237 6.21 -31.69 -5.14
C GLU A 237 4.86 -31.77 -5.84
N ASP A 238 4.11 -30.68 -5.87
CA ASP A 238 2.81 -30.65 -6.52
C ASP A 238 2.93 -30.83 -8.05
N PHE A 239 3.86 -30.11 -8.67
CA PHE A 239 4.13 -30.28 -10.08
C PHE A 239 4.67 -31.67 -10.43
N THR A 240 5.55 -32.22 -9.62
CA THR A 240 6.08 -33.58 -9.83
C THR A 240 4.98 -34.65 -9.76
N ARG A 241 3.97 -34.45 -8.92
CA ARG A 241 2.80 -35.35 -8.85
C ARG A 241 1.88 -35.27 -10.07
N ARG A 242 1.76 -34.09 -10.69
CA ARG A 242 0.79 -33.81 -11.76
C ARG A 242 1.36 -34.03 -13.16
N LEU A 243 2.68 -33.91 -13.33
CA LEU A 243 3.31 -33.86 -14.65
C LEU A 243 4.26 -35.05 -14.89
N ASP A 244 3.95 -35.79 -15.94
CA ASP A 244 4.93 -36.67 -16.60
C ASP A 244 5.74 -35.88 -17.66
N ALA A 245 6.80 -36.50 -18.18
CA ALA A 245 7.69 -35.89 -19.18
C ALA A 245 6.94 -35.39 -20.43
N GLN A 246 5.92 -36.14 -20.90
CA GLN A 246 5.19 -35.76 -22.09
C GLN A 246 4.29 -34.54 -21.86
N LYS A 247 3.65 -34.45 -20.68
CA LYS A 247 2.86 -33.27 -20.30
C LYS A 247 3.76 -32.06 -20.11
N LEU A 248 4.91 -32.22 -19.48
CA LEU A 248 5.89 -31.15 -19.31
C LEU A 248 6.31 -30.56 -20.66
N GLN A 249 6.67 -31.40 -21.64
CA GLN A 249 7.03 -30.94 -22.99
C GLN A 249 5.89 -30.16 -23.67
N LYS A 250 4.64 -30.64 -23.56
CA LYS A 250 3.47 -29.92 -24.10
C LYS A 250 3.29 -28.56 -23.44
N LEU A 251 3.46 -28.46 -22.13
CA LEU A 251 3.36 -27.19 -21.40
C LEU A 251 4.49 -26.24 -21.81
N ARG A 252 5.71 -26.71 -21.90
CA ARG A 252 6.86 -25.91 -22.40
C ARG A 252 6.60 -25.38 -23.80
N ALA A 253 6.10 -26.22 -24.71
CA ALA A 253 5.79 -25.79 -26.07
C ALA A 253 4.74 -24.67 -26.14
N ARG A 254 3.78 -24.66 -25.22
CA ARG A 254 2.70 -23.67 -25.15
C ARG A 254 3.07 -22.40 -24.39
N CYS A 255 3.92 -22.50 -23.36
CA CYS A 255 4.20 -21.43 -22.43
C CYS A 255 5.53 -20.70 -22.69
N PHE A 256 6.49 -21.38 -23.30
CA PHE A 256 7.84 -20.83 -23.52
C PHE A 256 7.96 -20.13 -24.87
N THR A 257 8.65 -19.01 -24.90
CA THR A 257 9.13 -18.42 -26.16
C THR A 257 10.13 -19.37 -26.85
N LYS A 258 10.42 -19.14 -28.13
CA LYS A 258 11.43 -19.92 -28.85
C LYS A 258 12.82 -19.81 -28.18
N ALA A 259 13.15 -18.63 -27.69
CA ALA A 259 14.42 -18.36 -27.04
C ALA A 259 14.53 -19.05 -25.67
N GLU A 260 13.46 -19.07 -24.89
CA GLU A 260 13.42 -19.77 -23.61
C GLU A 260 13.49 -21.29 -23.76
N ARG A 261 12.84 -21.87 -24.78
CA ARG A 261 12.98 -23.31 -25.05
C ARG A 261 14.41 -23.76 -25.31
N ASN A 262 15.22 -22.89 -25.89
CA ASN A 262 16.63 -23.17 -26.16
C ASN A 262 17.51 -22.88 -24.92
N ALA A 263 17.13 -21.97 -24.06
CA ALA A 263 17.96 -21.54 -22.93
C ALA A 263 17.70 -22.38 -21.66
N TYR A 264 16.46 -22.75 -21.40
CA TYR A 264 16.12 -23.48 -20.18
C TYR A 264 16.23 -24.99 -20.36
N PRO A 265 16.93 -25.72 -19.47
CA PRO A 265 16.98 -27.17 -19.45
C PRO A 265 15.59 -27.82 -19.44
N ASP A 266 15.50 -29.06 -19.93
CA ASP A 266 14.24 -29.81 -19.94
C ASP A 266 14.00 -30.51 -18.60
N SER A 267 13.64 -29.74 -17.60
CA SER A 267 13.35 -30.17 -16.24
C SER A 267 12.13 -29.48 -15.65
N ILE A 268 11.51 -30.11 -14.65
CA ILE A 268 10.38 -29.52 -13.90
C ILE A 268 10.80 -28.20 -13.26
N GLU A 269 11.97 -28.16 -12.65
CA GLU A 269 12.48 -26.95 -11.97
C GLU A 269 12.65 -25.79 -12.95
N SER A 270 13.28 -26.03 -14.11
CA SER A 270 13.43 -25.00 -15.15
C SER A 270 12.07 -24.53 -15.67
N PHE A 271 11.09 -25.44 -15.76
CA PHE A 271 9.73 -25.06 -16.11
C PHE A 271 9.13 -24.13 -15.04
N LEU A 272 9.23 -24.48 -13.76
CA LEU A 272 8.72 -23.69 -12.65
C LEU A 272 9.35 -22.30 -12.59
N ILE A 273 10.67 -22.21 -12.79
CA ILE A 273 11.38 -20.94 -12.82
C ILE A 273 10.82 -20.03 -13.94
N CYS A 274 10.69 -20.58 -15.15
CA CYS A 274 10.15 -19.81 -16.26
C CYS A 274 8.67 -19.44 -16.03
N TRP A 275 7.87 -20.37 -15.55
CA TRP A 275 6.44 -20.18 -15.30
C TRP A 275 6.19 -19.10 -14.23
N THR A 276 6.81 -19.24 -13.05
CA THR A 276 6.63 -18.28 -11.95
C THR A 276 7.14 -16.89 -12.33
N ARG A 277 8.21 -16.77 -13.13
CA ARG A 277 8.64 -15.48 -13.69
C ARG A 277 7.58 -14.84 -14.56
N LYS A 278 6.95 -15.61 -15.47
CA LYS A 278 5.89 -15.09 -16.37
C LYS A 278 4.67 -14.62 -15.60
N GLU A 279 4.23 -15.41 -14.62
CA GLU A 279 3.11 -15.07 -13.75
C GLU A 279 3.43 -13.82 -12.90
N ALA A 280 4.63 -13.72 -12.32
CA ALA A 280 5.04 -12.55 -11.55
C ALA A 280 5.09 -11.27 -12.42
N ILE A 281 5.64 -11.35 -13.64
CA ILE A 281 5.66 -10.26 -14.62
C ILE A 281 4.23 -9.86 -15.00
N PHE A 282 3.36 -10.82 -15.27
CA PHE A 282 1.97 -10.56 -15.59
C PHE A 282 1.23 -9.87 -14.44
N LYS A 283 1.35 -10.38 -13.23
CA LYS A 283 0.72 -9.80 -12.02
C LYS A 283 1.20 -8.38 -11.74
N GLN A 284 2.49 -8.11 -11.94
CA GLN A 284 3.05 -6.77 -11.79
C GLN A 284 2.52 -5.80 -12.87
N SER A 285 2.43 -6.26 -14.12
CA SER A 285 2.05 -5.42 -15.26
C SER A 285 0.59 -4.94 -15.25
N GLY A 286 -0.29 -5.61 -14.48
CA GLY A 286 -1.72 -5.31 -14.45
C GLY A 286 -2.46 -5.51 -15.79
N LYS A 287 -1.90 -6.27 -16.72
CA LYS A 287 -2.53 -6.56 -18.01
C LYS A 287 -3.81 -7.39 -17.85
N ARG A 288 -4.71 -7.30 -18.83
CA ARG A 288 -6.00 -7.98 -18.80
C ARG A 288 -5.90 -9.48 -19.08
N ALA A 289 -5.05 -9.88 -20.01
CA ALA A 289 -4.94 -11.26 -20.47
C ALA A 289 -3.52 -11.80 -20.27
N PHE A 290 -3.43 -13.03 -19.79
CA PHE A 290 -2.19 -13.74 -19.62
C PHE A 290 -1.87 -14.56 -20.88
N SER A 291 -0.80 -14.20 -21.57
CA SER A 291 -0.25 -14.92 -22.72
C SER A 291 1.20 -15.27 -22.42
N PRO A 292 1.44 -16.45 -21.82
CA PRO A 292 2.78 -16.79 -21.32
C PRO A 292 3.85 -16.86 -22.43
N ASP A 293 3.46 -17.28 -23.63
CA ASP A 293 4.32 -17.33 -24.82
C ASP A 293 4.76 -15.95 -25.34
N ALA A 294 4.06 -14.88 -24.94
CA ALA A 294 4.38 -13.50 -25.28
C ALA A 294 5.23 -12.78 -24.22
N ILE A 295 5.51 -13.42 -23.06
CA ILE A 295 6.29 -12.85 -21.97
C ILE A 295 7.70 -13.45 -22.01
N GLU A 296 8.73 -12.63 -22.25
CA GLU A 296 10.14 -13.05 -22.22
C GLU A 296 10.71 -12.90 -20.81
N THR A 297 11.25 -13.96 -20.23
CA THR A 297 11.71 -13.98 -18.83
C THR A 297 13.20 -13.72 -18.65
N ARG A 298 14.00 -13.77 -19.74
CA ARG A 298 15.46 -13.58 -19.69
C ARG A 298 15.88 -12.10 -19.65
N THR A 299 14.94 -11.18 -19.60
CA THR A 299 15.19 -9.72 -19.56
C THR A 299 15.62 -9.20 -18.20
N GLY A 300 15.72 -10.06 -17.18
CA GLY A 300 16.02 -9.62 -15.81
C GLY A 300 14.85 -8.93 -15.08
N ALA A 301 13.67 -8.90 -15.68
CA ALA A 301 12.49 -8.22 -15.09
C ALA A 301 11.96 -8.93 -13.83
N ALA A 302 12.24 -10.22 -13.66
CA ALA A 302 11.85 -10.99 -12.50
C ALA A 302 13.05 -11.72 -11.88
N MET A 303 13.11 -11.68 -10.55
CA MET A 303 14.08 -12.40 -9.73
C MET A 303 13.44 -13.67 -9.16
N THR A 304 14.19 -14.77 -9.15
CA THR A 304 13.71 -16.07 -8.70
C THR A 304 14.49 -16.56 -7.50
N TYR A 305 13.78 -17.18 -6.57
CA TYR A 305 14.31 -17.72 -5.33
C TYR A 305 13.86 -19.17 -5.14
N ARG A 306 14.71 -19.98 -4.52
CA ARG A 306 14.33 -21.28 -3.99
C ARG A 306 14.02 -21.18 -2.51
N LEU A 307 12.97 -21.86 -2.11
CA LEU A 307 12.60 -22.04 -0.72
C LEU A 307 12.61 -23.53 -0.41
N ASP A 308 13.20 -23.92 0.71
CA ASP A 308 13.20 -25.31 1.16
C ASP A 308 12.09 -25.57 2.16
N GLU A 309 11.66 -24.52 2.88
CA GLU A 309 10.61 -24.58 3.90
C GLU A 309 9.47 -23.62 3.61
N PRO A 310 8.24 -23.93 4.03
CA PRO A 310 7.78 -25.20 4.63
C PRO A 310 7.65 -26.35 3.63
N LYS A 311 7.81 -26.07 2.35
CA LYS A 311 7.88 -27.01 1.21
C LYS A 311 8.87 -26.49 0.20
N ARG A 312 9.53 -27.39 -0.54
CA ARG A 312 10.39 -26.98 -1.65
C ARG A 312 9.56 -26.24 -2.69
N ALA A 313 9.95 -25.00 -2.94
CA ALA A 313 9.23 -24.13 -3.85
C ALA A 313 10.15 -23.25 -4.68
N VAL A 314 9.66 -22.86 -5.84
CA VAL A 314 10.25 -21.81 -6.68
C VAL A 314 9.35 -20.59 -6.59
N LEU A 315 9.92 -19.46 -6.20
CA LEU A 315 9.21 -18.19 -6.05
C LEU A 315 9.86 -17.14 -6.93
N SER A 316 9.06 -16.41 -7.70
CA SER A 316 9.52 -15.29 -8.51
C SER A 316 8.86 -13.98 -8.11
N LEU A 317 9.66 -12.92 -8.12
CA LEU A 317 9.25 -11.55 -7.86
C LEU A 317 9.55 -10.69 -9.08
N CYS A 318 8.58 -9.87 -9.51
CA CYS A 318 8.77 -8.85 -10.52
C CYS A 318 8.51 -7.48 -9.91
N GLY A 319 9.51 -6.60 -9.94
CA GLY A 319 9.45 -5.26 -9.37
C GLY A 319 10.83 -4.64 -9.27
N GLU A 320 10.89 -3.32 -9.09
CA GLU A 320 12.13 -2.54 -9.08
C GLU A 320 13.16 -3.03 -8.06
N TYR A 321 12.69 -3.50 -6.90
CA TYR A 321 13.55 -3.92 -5.79
C TYR A 321 13.55 -5.44 -5.56
N ALA A 322 13.14 -6.23 -6.55
CA ALA A 322 12.96 -7.68 -6.40
C ALA A 322 14.19 -8.42 -5.84
N GLY A 323 15.40 -7.94 -6.14
CA GLY A 323 16.67 -8.49 -5.61
C GLY A 323 16.94 -8.18 -4.13
N LEU A 324 16.17 -7.32 -3.49
CA LEU A 324 16.33 -6.92 -2.08
C LEU A 324 15.23 -7.52 -1.18
N ALA A 325 14.52 -8.54 -1.64
CA ALA A 325 13.41 -9.14 -0.94
C ALA A 325 13.83 -9.78 0.38
N ARG A 326 12.98 -9.61 1.40
CA ARG A 326 13.07 -10.30 2.68
C ARG A 326 11.91 -11.28 2.79
N PHE A 327 12.21 -12.48 3.22
CA PHE A 327 11.25 -13.56 3.31
C PHE A 327 10.91 -13.85 4.76
N TYR A 328 9.64 -14.11 5.02
CA TYR A 328 9.10 -14.39 6.34
C TYR A 328 8.11 -15.55 6.28
N ARG A 329 8.08 -16.32 7.33
CA ARG A 329 7.06 -17.34 7.58
C ARG A 329 6.22 -16.95 8.78
N THR A 330 4.95 -17.32 8.78
CA THR A 330 4.08 -17.13 9.94
C THR A 330 3.13 -18.31 10.11
N ASP A 331 2.79 -18.59 11.34
CA ASP A 331 1.72 -19.51 11.76
C ASP A 331 0.39 -18.78 12.07
N GLY A 332 0.35 -17.47 11.85
CA GLY A 332 -0.76 -16.58 12.16
C GLY A 332 -0.55 -15.75 13.43
N ASN A 333 0.35 -16.16 14.32
CA ASN A 333 0.65 -15.47 15.58
C ASN A 333 2.05 -14.85 15.57
N GLU A 334 3.04 -15.61 15.13
CA GLU A 334 4.44 -15.20 15.10
C GLU A 334 4.92 -15.05 13.66
N ILE A 335 5.78 -14.06 13.42
CA ILE A 335 6.44 -13.84 12.14
C ILE A 335 7.94 -14.07 12.34
N THR A 336 8.46 -15.06 11.63
CA THR A 336 9.88 -15.43 11.68
C THR A 336 10.55 -15.24 10.33
N PRO A 337 11.84 -14.83 10.27
CA PRO A 337 12.60 -14.82 9.03
C PRO A 337 12.64 -16.20 8.38
N LEU A 338 12.53 -16.23 7.06
CA LEU A 338 12.62 -17.42 6.25
C LEU A 338 13.84 -17.32 5.34
N GLY A 339 14.66 -18.36 5.30
CA GLY A 339 15.79 -18.47 4.35
C GLY A 339 15.29 -18.67 2.92
N ALA A 340 15.93 -17.98 1.98
CA ALA A 340 15.70 -18.16 0.55
C ALA A 340 17.04 -18.18 -0.16
N GLU A 341 17.24 -19.11 -1.08
CA GLU A 341 18.40 -19.16 -1.96
C GLU A 341 18.11 -18.34 -3.22
N GLY A 342 18.93 -17.36 -3.51
CA GLY A 342 18.79 -16.52 -4.71
C GLY A 342 19.18 -15.06 -4.48
N PRO A 343 18.96 -14.19 -5.50
CA PRO A 343 18.31 -14.53 -6.77
C PRO A 343 19.10 -15.50 -7.62
N LEU A 344 18.38 -16.44 -8.27
CA LEU A 344 18.99 -17.43 -9.16
C LEU A 344 19.38 -16.78 -10.49
N ASP A 345 20.64 -16.94 -10.87
CA ASP A 345 21.14 -16.62 -12.20
C ASP A 345 20.77 -17.75 -13.18
N LEU A 346 20.16 -17.38 -14.33
CA LEU A 346 19.79 -18.34 -15.39
C LEU A 346 20.33 -17.89 -16.73
#